data_ff99a947fdea223032f772e2a3a18433
#
_entry.id   ff99a947fdea223032f772e2a3a18433
#
_cell.length_a   1.000
_cell.length_b   1.000
_cell.length_c   1.000
_cell.angle_alpha   90.00
_cell.angle_beta   90.00
_cell.angle_gamma   90.00
#
_symmetry.space_group_name_H-M   'P 1'
#
loop_
_entity.id
_entity.type
_entity.pdbx_description
1 polymer ?
#
loop_
_entity_poly.entity_id
_entity_poly.type
_entity_poly.pdbx_seq_one_letter_code
_entity_poly.pdbx_strand_id
1 'polypeptide(L)'
;MMTYTERARALRPYIVKASASLTDADALKAMELYRRWEPDLVIKAGDRLVFPVNGTDRLFRVNEGQAHTTQEGWEPDKTPAMFTVIDEEHPGTQDDPIPAAKGMEYTYGLYYADQEDGKLYRCERTGEQPGGKVTLQFLPHELVGLYFTEV
;
A
#
# COMPACT_ATOMS: atom_id res chain seq x y z
N MET A 1 39.79 -13.56 -0.41
CA MET A 1 38.53 -13.92 -1.10
C MET A 1 37.34 -13.57 -0.22
N MET A 2 36.34 -12.90 -0.77
CA MET A 2 35.11 -12.57 -0.04
C MET A 2 34.27 -13.82 0.22
N THR A 3 33.69 -13.91 1.42
CA THR A 3 32.63 -14.88 1.72
C THR A 3 31.34 -14.47 1.00
N TYR A 4 30.37 -15.37 0.91
CA TYR A 4 29.05 -15.06 0.34
C TYR A 4 28.37 -13.94 1.13
N THR A 5 28.52 -13.93 2.46
CA THR A 5 27.94 -12.87 3.31
C THR A 5 28.58 -11.51 3.04
N GLU A 6 29.88 -11.46 2.93
CA GLU A 6 30.60 -10.22 2.60
C GLU A 6 30.22 -9.69 1.22
N ARG A 7 30.08 -10.59 0.24
CA ARG A 7 29.67 -10.23 -1.10
C ARG A 7 28.22 -9.72 -1.12
N ALA A 8 27.34 -10.35 -0.37
CA ALA A 8 25.95 -9.90 -0.25
C ALA A 8 25.89 -8.49 0.35
N ARG A 9 26.68 -8.21 1.38
CA ARG A 9 26.78 -6.87 1.97
C ARG A 9 27.34 -5.84 1.00
N ALA A 10 28.33 -6.21 0.21
CA ALA A 10 28.92 -5.33 -0.80
C ALA A 10 27.93 -5.00 -1.93
N LEU A 11 27.02 -5.92 -2.26
CA LEU A 11 25.99 -5.74 -3.29
C LEU A 11 24.76 -5.02 -2.78
N ARG A 12 24.53 -4.97 -1.46
CA ARG A 12 23.32 -4.39 -0.86
C ARG A 12 23.00 -2.98 -1.33
N PRO A 13 23.96 -2.03 -1.39
CA PRO A 13 23.67 -0.67 -1.88
C PRO A 13 23.14 -0.66 -3.32
N TYR A 14 23.65 -1.55 -4.17
CA TYR A 14 23.22 -1.65 -5.55
C TYR A 14 21.81 -2.24 -5.66
N ILE A 15 21.50 -3.23 -4.84
CA ILE A 15 20.16 -3.86 -4.77
C ILE A 15 19.15 -2.82 -4.30
N VAL A 16 19.44 -2.08 -3.24
CA VAL A 16 18.57 -1.03 -2.71
C VAL A 16 18.34 0.06 -3.77
N LYS A 17 19.36 0.45 -4.49
CA LYS A 17 19.25 1.44 -5.56
C LYS A 17 18.39 0.93 -6.71
N ALA A 18 18.57 -0.32 -7.12
CA ALA A 18 17.79 -0.95 -8.17
C ALA A 18 16.31 -1.14 -7.76
N SER A 19 16.05 -1.40 -6.47
CA SER A 19 14.69 -1.61 -5.96
C SER A 19 13.80 -0.38 -6.13
N ALA A 20 14.37 0.82 -6.19
CA ALA A 20 13.61 2.05 -6.41
C ALA A 20 12.95 2.12 -7.80
N SER A 21 13.48 1.40 -8.77
CA SER A 21 12.95 1.37 -10.15
C SER A 21 12.03 0.18 -10.43
N LEU A 22 11.76 -0.68 -9.46
CA LEU A 22 10.82 -1.79 -9.61
C LEU A 22 9.39 -1.26 -9.75
N THR A 23 8.57 -1.99 -10.53
CA THR A 23 7.12 -1.76 -10.53
C THR A 23 6.54 -2.12 -9.16
N ASP A 24 5.35 -1.63 -8.85
CA ASP A 24 4.67 -1.99 -7.60
C ASP A 24 4.45 -3.50 -7.48
N ALA A 25 4.10 -4.17 -8.57
CA ALA A 25 3.91 -5.62 -8.58
C ALA A 25 5.21 -6.37 -8.25
N ASP A 26 6.32 -5.97 -8.83
CA ASP A 26 7.62 -6.58 -8.56
C ASP A 26 8.11 -6.24 -7.15
N ALA A 27 7.86 -5.03 -6.69
CA ALA A 27 8.19 -4.61 -5.33
C ALA A 27 7.47 -5.45 -4.27
N LEU A 28 6.21 -5.80 -4.49
CA LEU A 28 5.45 -6.67 -3.60
C LEU A 28 6.06 -8.08 -3.50
N LYS A 29 6.60 -8.59 -4.59
CA LYS A 29 7.28 -9.89 -4.61
C LYS A 29 8.65 -9.86 -3.92
N ALA A 30 9.23 -8.68 -3.76
CA ALA A 30 10.55 -8.47 -3.18
C ALA A 30 10.46 -7.52 -1.97
N MET A 31 9.43 -7.66 -1.16
CA MET A 31 9.14 -6.76 -0.03
C MET A 31 10.31 -6.66 0.95
N GLU A 32 11.07 -7.72 1.13
CA GLU A 32 12.24 -7.75 2.00
C GLU A 32 13.40 -6.85 1.55
N LEU A 33 13.37 -6.31 0.34
CA LEU A 33 14.35 -5.32 -0.12
C LEU A 33 14.13 -3.94 0.48
N TYR A 34 12.93 -3.67 0.99
CA TYR A 34 12.54 -2.35 1.48
C TYR A 34 12.68 -2.27 2.99
N ARG A 35 13.00 -1.04 3.47
CA ARG A 35 13.13 -0.77 4.89
C ARG A 35 11.78 -0.88 5.58
N ARG A 36 11.80 -1.32 6.83
CA ARG A 36 10.63 -1.22 7.68
C ARG A 36 10.50 0.23 8.16
N TRP A 37 9.26 0.71 8.23
CA TRP A 37 9.00 2.02 8.80
C TRP A 37 9.40 2.01 10.29
N GLU A 38 10.10 3.03 10.70
CA GLU A 38 10.43 3.33 12.10
C GLU A 38 10.55 4.85 12.25
N PRO A 39 10.49 5.39 13.47
CA PRO A 39 10.74 6.82 13.68
C PRO A 39 12.15 7.22 13.27
N ASP A 40 12.33 8.50 12.95
CA ASP A 40 13.61 9.12 12.62
C ASP A 40 14.24 8.67 11.29
N LEU A 41 13.42 8.18 10.35
CA LEU A 41 13.86 7.94 8.98
C LEU A 41 13.63 9.17 8.11
N VAL A 42 14.62 9.51 7.31
CA VAL A 42 14.47 10.52 6.26
C VAL A 42 13.94 9.85 5.01
N ILE A 43 12.73 10.22 4.60
CA ILE A 43 12.04 9.64 3.45
C ILE A 43 11.62 10.72 2.47
N LYS A 44 11.45 10.32 1.22
CA LYS A 44 11.05 11.20 0.12
C LYS A 44 9.93 10.58 -0.70
N ALA A 45 9.25 11.38 -1.49
CA ALA A 45 8.19 10.90 -2.38
C ALA A 45 8.67 9.72 -3.25
N GLY A 46 7.86 8.68 -3.34
CA GLY A 46 8.17 7.48 -4.08
C GLY A 46 8.92 6.40 -3.30
N ASP A 47 9.47 6.72 -2.13
CA ASP A 47 10.11 5.72 -1.28
C ASP A 47 9.07 4.67 -0.84
N ARG A 48 9.53 3.43 -0.70
CA ARG A 48 8.70 2.32 -0.26
C ARG A 48 9.18 1.83 1.10
N LEU A 49 8.23 1.57 2.00
CA LEU A 49 8.48 1.12 3.36
C LEU A 49 7.53 -0.02 3.72
N VAL A 50 8.00 -0.94 4.55
CA VAL A 50 7.19 -2.04 5.06
C VAL A 50 6.67 -1.69 6.45
N PHE A 51 5.39 -1.92 6.67
CA PHE A 51 4.76 -1.72 7.98
C PHE A 51 3.65 -2.77 8.20
N PRO A 52 3.55 -3.37 9.39
CA PRO A 52 2.52 -4.37 9.65
C PRO A 52 1.14 -3.73 9.86
N VAL A 53 0.14 -4.32 9.21
CA VAL A 53 -1.27 -3.96 9.41
C VAL A 53 -2.01 -5.24 9.75
N ASN A 54 -2.67 -5.27 10.91
CA ASN A 54 -3.38 -6.45 11.40
C ASN A 54 -2.50 -7.73 11.42
N GLY A 55 -1.22 -7.56 11.80
CA GLY A 55 -0.28 -8.68 11.90
C GLY A 55 0.35 -9.14 10.59
N THR A 56 0.03 -8.49 9.47
CA THR A 56 0.57 -8.81 8.15
C THR A 56 1.39 -7.65 7.62
N ASP A 57 2.62 -7.91 7.21
CA ASP A 57 3.47 -6.89 6.59
C ASP A 57 2.86 -6.42 5.28
N ARG A 58 2.78 -5.11 5.11
CA ARG A 58 2.31 -4.46 3.89
C ARG A 58 3.33 -3.46 3.40
N LEU A 59 3.34 -3.24 2.10
CA LEU A 59 4.23 -2.28 1.47
C LEU A 59 3.49 -0.96 1.26
N PHE A 60 4.14 0.15 1.64
CA PHE A 60 3.59 1.50 1.49
C PHE A 60 4.53 2.34 0.64
N ARG A 61 3.95 3.25 -0.12
CA ARG A 61 4.69 4.26 -0.89
C ARG A 61 4.44 5.64 -0.29
N VAL A 62 5.52 6.42 -0.16
CA VAL A 62 5.41 7.83 0.25
C VAL A 62 4.76 8.63 -0.88
N ASN A 63 3.67 9.33 -0.55
CA ASN A 63 2.92 10.13 -1.51
C ASN A 63 3.74 11.32 -2.02
N GLU A 64 3.41 11.81 -3.20
CA GLU A 64 4.03 12.99 -3.78
C GLU A 64 3.84 14.19 -2.87
N GLY A 65 4.92 14.97 -2.67
CA GLY A 65 4.91 16.12 -1.77
C GLY A 65 5.00 15.79 -0.28
N GLN A 66 5.19 14.52 0.09
CA GLN A 66 5.21 14.07 1.49
C GLN A 66 6.60 13.66 1.99
N ALA A 67 7.65 14.22 1.43
CA ALA A 67 9.01 14.04 1.95
C ALA A 67 9.09 14.58 3.38
N HIS A 68 9.56 13.76 4.32
CA HIS A 68 9.68 14.16 5.73
C HIS A 68 10.61 13.21 6.49
N THR A 69 10.89 13.57 7.73
CA THR A 69 11.50 12.64 8.70
C THR A 69 10.39 11.99 9.50
N THR A 70 10.35 10.66 9.52
CA THR A 70 9.29 9.90 10.19
C THR A 70 9.27 10.19 11.69
N GLN A 71 8.09 10.14 12.26
CA GLN A 71 7.85 10.41 13.69
C GLN A 71 6.93 9.37 14.28
N GLU A 72 7.11 9.09 15.56
CA GLU A 72 6.16 8.28 16.33
C GLU A 72 4.78 8.92 16.26
N GLY A 73 3.76 8.12 15.99
CA GLY A 73 2.38 8.59 15.80
C GLY A 73 2.02 8.88 14.34
N TRP A 74 3.01 8.87 13.43
CA TRP A 74 2.81 9.07 11.99
C TRP A 74 3.05 7.78 11.21
N GLU A 75 2.57 6.66 11.74
CA GLU A 75 2.69 5.36 11.11
C GLU A 75 1.91 5.30 9.79
N PRO A 76 2.38 4.52 8.79
CA PRO A 76 1.77 4.48 7.46
C PRO A 76 0.28 4.15 7.44
N ASP A 77 -0.18 3.28 8.34
CA ASP A 77 -1.58 2.88 8.43
C ASP A 77 -2.47 3.96 9.07
N LYS A 78 -1.88 4.94 9.73
CA LYS A 78 -2.59 6.04 10.40
C LYS A 78 -2.53 7.36 9.62
N THR A 79 -1.68 7.46 8.62
CA THR A 79 -1.44 8.71 7.87
C THR A 79 -1.65 8.50 6.37
N PRO A 80 -2.90 8.24 5.94
CA PRO A 80 -3.20 7.96 4.54
C PRO A 80 -2.92 9.14 3.60
N ALA A 81 -2.83 10.36 4.13
CA ALA A 81 -2.42 11.52 3.33
C ALA A 81 -0.93 11.47 2.94
N MET A 82 -0.11 10.76 3.72
CA MET A 82 1.33 10.67 3.51
C MET A 82 1.77 9.41 2.77
N PHE A 83 1.01 8.32 2.94
CA PHE A 83 1.36 7.00 2.41
C PHE A 83 0.21 6.38 1.65
N THR A 84 0.53 5.69 0.56
CA THR A 84 -0.41 4.85 -0.18
C THR A 84 0.01 3.40 -0.04
N VAL A 85 -0.92 2.53 0.37
CA VAL A 85 -0.65 1.09 0.43
C VAL A 85 -0.51 0.53 -0.98
N ILE A 86 0.49 -0.33 -1.18
CA ILE A 86 0.69 -1.07 -2.42
C ILE A 86 0.10 -2.46 -2.20
N ASP A 87 -0.93 -2.80 -2.97
CA ASP A 87 -1.63 -4.06 -2.83
C ASP A 87 -1.07 -5.15 -3.72
N GLU A 88 -1.26 -6.39 -3.25
CA GLU A 88 -1.03 -7.56 -4.08
C GLU A 88 -2.00 -7.57 -5.27
N GLU A 89 -1.61 -8.31 -6.31
CA GLU A 89 -2.44 -8.47 -7.50
C GLU A 89 -3.67 -9.33 -7.18
N HIS A 90 -4.74 -8.67 -6.80
CA HIS A 90 -6.08 -9.26 -6.74
C HIS A 90 -6.89 -8.66 -7.90
N PRO A 91 -7.62 -9.47 -8.68
CA PRO A 91 -8.40 -8.94 -9.80
C PRO A 91 -9.57 -8.04 -9.36
N GLY A 92 -9.97 -8.09 -8.10
CA GLY A 92 -11.09 -7.30 -7.59
C GLY A 92 -12.45 -7.89 -7.98
N THR A 93 -12.51 -9.19 -8.18
CA THR A 93 -13.76 -9.92 -8.39
C THR A 93 -14.40 -10.30 -7.07
N GLN A 94 -15.64 -10.73 -7.10
CA GLN A 94 -16.34 -11.19 -5.91
C GLN A 94 -15.63 -12.38 -5.25
N ASP A 95 -15.02 -13.26 -6.05
CA ASP A 95 -14.29 -14.43 -5.56
C ASP A 95 -12.86 -14.10 -5.11
N ASP A 96 -12.28 -13.02 -5.62
CA ASP A 96 -10.93 -12.58 -5.28
C ASP A 96 -10.89 -11.06 -5.13
N PRO A 97 -11.47 -10.54 -4.03
CA PRO A 97 -11.54 -9.11 -3.80
C PRO A 97 -10.19 -8.53 -3.38
N ILE A 98 -10.01 -7.25 -3.62
CA ILE A 98 -8.82 -6.52 -3.20
C ILE A 98 -8.96 -6.17 -1.71
N PRO A 99 -7.95 -6.48 -0.87
CA PRO A 99 -7.97 -6.05 0.53
C PRO A 99 -8.00 -4.51 0.62
N ALA A 100 -9.03 -3.98 1.27
CA ALA A 100 -9.19 -2.53 1.41
C ALA A 100 -8.26 -1.97 2.48
N ALA A 101 -7.79 -0.75 2.28
CA ALA A 101 -6.99 -0.02 3.25
C ALA A 101 -7.26 1.49 3.12
N LYS A 102 -7.09 2.21 4.22
CA LYS A 102 -7.20 3.67 4.21
C LYS A 102 -6.10 4.27 3.33
N GLY A 103 -6.46 5.24 2.52
CA GLY A 103 -5.52 5.94 1.65
C GLY A 103 -5.22 5.27 0.33
N MET A 104 -5.81 4.11 0.04
CA MET A 104 -5.59 3.44 -1.24
C MET A 104 -6.46 4.02 -2.36
N GLU A 105 -6.04 3.76 -3.59
CA GLU A 105 -6.83 4.08 -4.78
C GLU A 105 -7.83 2.95 -5.03
N TYR A 106 -9.10 3.31 -5.13
CA TYR A 106 -10.19 2.37 -5.45
C TYR A 106 -10.63 2.55 -6.89
N THR A 107 -10.99 1.44 -7.55
CA THR A 107 -11.51 1.45 -8.90
C THR A 107 -12.99 1.11 -8.88
N TYR A 108 -13.83 1.95 -9.50
CA TYR A 108 -15.26 1.69 -9.60
C TYR A 108 -15.52 0.39 -10.36
N GLY A 109 -16.43 -0.41 -9.85
CA GLY A 109 -16.80 -1.71 -10.41
C GLY A 109 -16.05 -2.90 -9.82
N LEU A 110 -14.98 -2.67 -9.06
CA LEU A 110 -14.24 -3.74 -8.41
C LEU A 110 -14.75 -4.02 -6.99
N TYR A 111 -14.46 -5.21 -6.50
CA TYR A 111 -14.83 -5.67 -5.16
C TYR A 111 -13.66 -5.54 -4.20
N TYR A 112 -13.97 -5.12 -2.98
CA TYR A 112 -13.00 -4.89 -1.93
C TYR A 112 -13.42 -5.58 -0.64
N ALA A 113 -12.47 -6.20 0.05
CA ALA A 113 -12.69 -6.82 1.35
C ALA A 113 -12.28 -5.83 2.45
N ASP A 114 -13.23 -5.42 3.28
CA ASP A 114 -12.95 -4.55 4.42
C ASP A 114 -12.25 -5.35 5.50
N GLN A 115 -11.10 -4.87 5.95
CA GLN A 115 -10.27 -5.59 6.91
C GLN A 115 -10.71 -5.41 8.37
N GLU A 116 -11.60 -4.46 8.65
CA GLU A 116 -12.13 -4.25 9.99
C GLU A 116 -13.38 -5.08 10.27
N ASP A 117 -14.33 -5.13 9.31
CA ASP A 117 -15.58 -5.85 9.52
C ASP A 117 -15.62 -7.23 8.83
N GLY A 118 -14.63 -7.54 8.00
CA GLY A 118 -14.55 -8.80 7.27
C GLY A 118 -15.57 -8.97 6.15
N LYS A 119 -16.27 -7.92 5.78
CA LYS A 119 -17.32 -7.97 4.76
C LYS A 119 -16.81 -7.56 3.39
N LEU A 120 -17.59 -7.91 2.36
CA LEU A 120 -17.29 -7.62 0.97
C LEU A 120 -18.11 -6.43 0.49
N TYR A 121 -17.43 -5.51 -0.22
CA TYR A 121 -18.07 -4.31 -0.77
C TYR A 121 -17.68 -4.13 -2.23
N ARG A 122 -18.63 -3.61 -3.01
CA ARG A 122 -18.36 -3.18 -4.37
C ARG A 122 -18.17 -1.66 -4.39
N CYS A 123 -17.08 -1.20 -5.01
CA CYS A 123 -16.84 0.23 -5.20
C CYS A 123 -17.73 0.72 -6.35
N GLU A 124 -18.67 1.61 -6.04
CA GLU A 124 -19.56 2.21 -7.04
C GLU A 124 -20.13 3.53 -6.52
N ARG A 125 -20.38 4.45 -7.44
CA ARG A 125 -21.01 5.73 -7.13
C ARG A 125 -21.89 6.15 -8.28
N THR A 126 -23.07 6.70 -7.96
CA THR A 126 -24.00 7.23 -8.97
C THR A 126 -23.31 8.30 -9.81
N GLY A 127 -23.37 8.16 -11.12
CA GLY A 127 -22.74 9.08 -12.07
C GLY A 127 -21.30 8.73 -12.45
N GLU A 128 -20.67 7.77 -11.77
CA GLU A 128 -19.32 7.31 -12.09
C GLU A 128 -19.35 6.05 -12.95
N GLN A 129 -18.36 5.93 -13.83
CA GLN A 129 -18.29 4.80 -14.76
C GLN A 129 -17.35 3.72 -14.21
N PRO A 130 -17.60 2.41 -14.48
CA PRO A 130 -16.66 1.36 -14.16
C PRO A 130 -15.28 1.64 -14.77
N GLY A 131 -14.23 1.38 -13.98
CA GLY A 131 -12.85 1.65 -14.38
C GLY A 131 -12.33 3.02 -13.96
N GLY A 132 -13.20 3.95 -13.56
CA GLY A 132 -12.78 5.22 -12.94
C GLY A 132 -12.16 4.97 -11.57
N LYS A 133 -11.28 5.86 -11.14
CA LYS A 133 -10.50 5.69 -9.90
C LYS A 133 -10.72 6.84 -8.95
N VAL A 134 -10.66 6.53 -7.64
CA VAL A 134 -10.75 7.50 -6.56
C VAL A 134 -9.85 7.08 -5.40
N THR A 135 -9.14 8.03 -4.81
CA THR A 135 -8.35 7.77 -3.59
C THR A 135 -9.17 8.16 -2.38
N LEU A 136 -9.39 7.22 -1.46
CA LEU A 136 -10.22 7.41 -0.29
C LEU A 136 -9.42 7.19 0.99
N GLN A 137 -9.66 8.06 1.96
CA GLN A 137 -9.01 8.04 3.26
C GLN A 137 -9.75 7.16 4.29
N PHE A 138 -10.82 6.48 3.84
CA PHE A 138 -11.72 5.70 4.68
C PHE A 138 -11.84 4.27 4.17
N LEU A 139 -12.30 3.38 5.03
CA LEU A 139 -12.60 2.00 4.67
C LEU A 139 -13.99 1.89 4.05
N PRO A 140 -14.27 0.81 3.29
CA PRO A 140 -15.57 0.63 2.63
C PRO A 140 -16.78 0.73 3.54
N HIS A 141 -16.72 0.14 4.75
CA HIS A 141 -17.86 0.17 5.68
C HIS A 141 -18.22 1.59 6.15
N GLU A 142 -17.25 2.51 6.10
CA GLU A 142 -17.46 3.91 6.50
C GLU A 142 -18.14 4.75 5.42
N LEU A 143 -18.16 4.27 4.18
CA LEU A 143 -18.64 5.00 3.01
C LEU A 143 -19.75 4.26 2.25
N VAL A 144 -20.48 3.38 2.92
CA VAL A 144 -21.65 2.69 2.34
C VAL A 144 -22.70 3.71 1.94
N GLY A 145 -23.21 3.60 0.71
CA GLY A 145 -24.16 4.54 0.14
C GLY A 145 -23.54 5.75 -0.53
N LEU A 146 -22.23 5.98 -0.36
CA LEU A 146 -21.48 7.05 -1.01
C LEU A 146 -20.54 6.51 -2.10
N TYR A 147 -19.64 5.61 -1.74
CA TYR A 147 -18.67 5.00 -2.66
C TYR A 147 -18.73 3.48 -2.68
N PHE A 148 -19.45 2.86 -1.79
CA PHE A 148 -19.52 1.40 -1.65
C PHE A 148 -20.93 0.90 -1.40
N THR A 149 -21.18 -0.31 -1.91
CA THR A 149 -22.40 -1.08 -1.65
C THR A 149 -21.97 -2.40 -1.03
N GLU A 150 -22.57 -2.77 0.10
CA GLU A 150 -22.33 -4.07 0.73
C GLU A 150 -22.90 -5.19 -0.15
N VAL A 151 -22.08 -6.23 -0.33
CA VAL A 151 -22.43 -7.40 -1.16
C VAL A 151 -22.96 -8.55 -0.32
#